data_68442f501630cba4a4e00ce1a689c09a
#
_entry.id   68442f501630cba4a4e00ce1a689c09a
#
_cell.length_a   1.000
_cell.length_b   1.000
_cell.length_c   1.000
_cell.angle_alpha   90.00
_cell.angle_beta   90.00
_cell.angle_gamma   90.00
#
_symmetry.space_group_name_H-M   'P 1'
#
loop_
_entity.id
_entity.type
_entity.pdbx_description
1 polymer ?
#
loop_
_entity_poly.entity_id
_entity_poly.type
_entity_poly.pdbx_seq_one_letter_code
_entity_poly.pdbx_strand_id
1 'polypeptide(L)'
;MQTNKSWTRQKLTEMLYHAFIGSLADNVIEIGWILCFSLLADKNLVERITVLFGVNDAFWVVLSSTYYAARTSMTATLPKLIEKQGLYIESKVVKNHIYLFYLMLLPSAIGSFMFLPKLLLILGVSQTDLPFYIPYFQLSILSILIAAPWSIFIPSYLRTRGRSKEATVLDHAIAWSMLIGIFFTTHVLQLGVNVALIVNIIANAIPLYWFLWKQPIPQFFSKGFEFSWKEIRSYWVIVKWELVRRLAPRISAIIGVGLTITVNPIYAGIKYWISNLMMLPEGWVDSMAGLLNSHVSRNVGLNEAIPYKDNKFIFWKATIGALLSIALLYFIAYFGLAWLPQSIYQGLISPIIWIFLPIEIVTKLRYYMWLAISRSYRHDLNGVAQLIYAIPTAIMTPVLLWLFLHCLHLSFESIFAVGSIVGMVQWLGTEIYFRVKLR
;
A
#
# COMPACT_ATOMS: atom_id res chain seq x y z
N MET A 1 -16.29 26.87 15.69
CA MET A 1 -14.84 27.13 15.62
C MET A 1 -14.12 26.03 16.40
N GLN A 2 -13.59 24.99 15.75
CA GLN A 2 -12.67 24.05 16.43
C GLN A 2 -11.36 24.81 16.64
N THR A 3 -10.95 24.88 17.91
CA THR A 3 -9.70 25.53 18.31
C THR A 3 -8.52 24.96 17.50
N ASN A 4 -7.74 25.84 16.88
CA ASN A 4 -6.48 25.56 16.20
C ASN A 4 -5.41 25.05 17.20
N LYS A 5 -5.61 23.84 17.76
CA LYS A 5 -4.67 23.21 18.67
C LYS A 5 -4.12 21.93 18.01
N SER A 6 -2.84 21.65 18.26
CA SER A 6 -2.23 20.36 17.91
C SER A 6 -3.05 19.20 18.51
N TRP A 7 -3.01 18.04 17.87
CA TRP A 7 -3.71 16.87 18.36
C TRP A 7 -3.06 16.36 19.67
N THR A 8 -3.91 16.05 20.66
CA THR A 8 -3.45 15.45 21.92
C THR A 8 -2.91 14.03 21.67
N ARG A 9 -2.04 13.54 22.55
CA ARG A 9 -1.51 12.16 22.47
C ARG A 9 -2.61 11.10 22.52
N GLN A 10 -3.68 11.35 23.27
CA GLN A 10 -4.85 10.47 23.30
C GLN A 10 -5.51 10.41 21.92
N LYS A 11 -5.73 11.55 21.28
CA LYS A 11 -6.28 11.62 19.92
C LYS A 11 -5.37 10.96 18.89
N LEU A 12 -4.05 11.15 18.99
CA LEU A 12 -3.07 10.50 18.12
C LEU A 12 -3.08 8.97 18.27
N THR A 13 -3.23 8.45 19.51
CA THR A 13 -3.36 7.02 19.76
C THR A 13 -4.65 6.45 19.15
N GLU A 14 -5.77 7.13 19.34
CA GLU A 14 -7.06 6.77 18.74
C GLU A 14 -6.97 6.73 17.20
N MET A 15 -6.38 7.77 16.61
CA MET A 15 -6.23 7.87 15.15
C MET A 15 -5.31 6.77 14.60
N LEU A 16 -4.19 6.47 15.27
CA LEU A 16 -3.28 5.39 14.88
C LEU A 16 -3.99 4.04 14.91
N TYR A 17 -4.73 3.77 16.00
CA TYR A 17 -5.50 2.53 16.14
C TYR A 17 -6.55 2.38 15.04
N HIS A 18 -7.36 3.41 14.80
CA HIS A 18 -8.37 3.36 13.74
C HIS A 18 -7.73 3.27 12.35
N ALA A 19 -6.61 3.94 12.09
CA ALA A 19 -5.92 3.82 10.82
C ALA A 19 -5.35 2.41 10.60
N PHE A 20 -4.84 1.78 11.67
CA PHE A 20 -4.41 0.37 11.64
C PHE A 20 -5.59 -0.57 11.34
N ILE A 21 -6.69 -0.47 12.09
CA ILE A 21 -7.89 -1.29 11.81
C ILE A 21 -8.37 -1.07 10.36
N GLY A 22 -8.38 0.19 9.88
CA GLY A 22 -8.77 0.48 8.50
C GLY A 22 -7.84 -0.15 7.45
N SER A 23 -6.53 -0.24 7.73
CA SER A 23 -5.59 -0.88 6.81
C SER A 23 -5.79 -2.40 6.70
N LEU A 24 -6.43 -3.03 7.68
CA LEU A 24 -6.77 -4.47 7.61
C LEU A 24 -7.90 -4.76 6.59
N ALA A 25 -8.62 -3.74 6.15
CA ALA A 25 -9.66 -3.91 5.13
C ALA A 25 -9.07 -4.45 3.81
N ASP A 26 -7.86 -3.98 3.43
CA ASP A 26 -7.16 -4.49 2.24
C ASP A 26 -6.86 -5.99 2.38
N ASN A 27 -6.47 -6.45 3.59
CA ASN A 27 -6.22 -7.86 3.85
C ASN A 27 -7.49 -8.72 3.75
N VAL A 28 -8.64 -8.19 4.19
CA VAL A 28 -9.94 -8.86 4.04
C VAL A 28 -10.25 -9.13 2.57
N ILE A 29 -9.97 -8.15 1.70
CA ILE A 29 -10.18 -8.30 0.27
C ILE A 29 -9.23 -9.35 -0.30
N GLU A 30 -7.92 -9.21 -0.09
CA GLU A 30 -6.91 -10.06 -0.72
C GLU A 30 -6.99 -11.52 -0.26
N ILE A 31 -7.06 -11.75 1.06
CA ILE A 31 -7.20 -13.10 1.61
C ILE A 31 -8.57 -13.68 1.23
N GLY A 32 -9.61 -12.87 1.28
CA GLY A 32 -10.97 -13.29 0.91
C GLY A 32 -11.08 -13.70 -0.55
N TRP A 33 -10.42 -12.98 -1.46
CA TRP A 33 -10.36 -13.37 -2.88
C TRP A 33 -9.68 -14.72 -3.07
N ILE A 34 -8.51 -14.89 -2.46
CA ILE A 34 -7.76 -16.14 -2.54
C ILE A 34 -8.63 -17.30 -2.02
N LEU A 35 -9.28 -17.14 -0.86
CA LEU A 35 -10.13 -18.16 -0.28
C LEU A 35 -11.35 -18.45 -1.17
N CYS A 36 -12.07 -17.44 -1.64
CA CYS A 36 -13.24 -17.62 -2.49
C CYS A 36 -12.92 -18.39 -3.77
N PHE A 37 -11.79 -18.07 -4.42
CA PHE A 37 -11.42 -18.73 -5.66
C PHE A 37 -10.74 -20.09 -5.45
N SER A 38 -10.02 -20.32 -4.36
CA SER A 38 -9.42 -21.63 -4.05
C SER A 38 -10.43 -22.70 -3.69
N LEU A 39 -11.65 -22.31 -3.27
CA LEU A 39 -12.74 -23.21 -2.92
C LEU A 39 -13.62 -23.59 -4.13
N LEU A 40 -13.29 -23.17 -5.35
CA LEU A 40 -14.02 -23.58 -6.55
C LEU A 40 -13.82 -25.07 -6.83
N ALA A 41 -14.86 -25.72 -7.33
CA ALA A 41 -14.86 -27.16 -7.61
C ALA A 41 -13.98 -27.53 -8.81
N ASP A 42 -13.81 -26.66 -9.79
CA ASP A 42 -12.98 -26.86 -10.97
C ASP A 42 -11.50 -26.56 -10.67
N LYS A 43 -10.68 -27.61 -10.49
CA LYS A 43 -9.26 -27.48 -10.20
C LYS A 43 -8.47 -26.76 -11.30
N ASN A 44 -8.80 -26.95 -12.57
CA ASN A 44 -8.14 -26.29 -13.68
C ASN A 44 -8.42 -24.78 -13.65
N LEU A 45 -9.65 -24.41 -13.31
CA LEU A 45 -10.02 -23.00 -13.13
C LEU A 45 -9.29 -22.37 -11.94
N VAL A 46 -9.18 -23.09 -10.81
CA VAL A 46 -8.41 -22.64 -9.64
C VAL A 46 -6.94 -22.39 -9.99
N GLU A 47 -6.32 -23.31 -10.74
CA GLU A 47 -4.92 -23.14 -11.17
C GLU A 47 -4.76 -21.89 -12.06
N ARG A 48 -5.62 -21.72 -13.06
CA ARG A 48 -5.63 -20.54 -13.94
C ARG A 48 -5.83 -19.23 -13.18
N ILE A 49 -6.74 -19.23 -12.19
CA ILE A 49 -6.99 -18.06 -11.33
C ILE A 49 -5.80 -17.79 -10.42
N THR A 50 -5.12 -18.80 -9.91
CA THR A 50 -3.90 -18.64 -9.09
C THR A 50 -2.78 -17.97 -9.88
N VAL A 51 -2.58 -18.39 -11.14
CA VAL A 51 -1.64 -17.72 -12.05
C VAL A 51 -2.10 -16.29 -12.33
N LEU A 52 -3.40 -16.08 -12.54
CA LEU A 52 -3.98 -14.74 -12.73
C LEU A 52 -3.63 -13.78 -11.59
N PHE A 53 -3.72 -14.24 -10.33
CA PHE A 53 -3.37 -13.39 -9.18
C PHE A 53 -1.88 -13.04 -9.14
N GLY A 54 -1.01 -13.97 -9.47
CA GLY A 54 0.44 -13.71 -9.58
C GLY A 54 0.77 -12.66 -10.66
N VAL A 55 0.12 -12.78 -11.82
CA VAL A 55 0.25 -11.81 -12.91
C VAL A 55 -0.39 -10.47 -12.54
N ASN A 56 -1.54 -10.51 -11.86
CA ASN A 56 -2.26 -9.33 -11.43
C ASN A 56 -1.43 -8.47 -10.47
N ASP A 57 -0.74 -9.06 -9.51
CA ASP A 57 0.13 -8.32 -8.59
C ASP A 57 1.22 -7.55 -9.35
N ALA A 58 1.88 -8.17 -10.33
CA ALA A 58 2.87 -7.51 -11.18
C ALA A 58 2.26 -6.40 -12.05
N PHE A 59 1.07 -6.62 -12.61
CA PHE A 59 0.35 -5.67 -13.44
C PHE A 59 -0.11 -4.43 -12.67
N TRP A 60 -0.67 -4.64 -11.48
CA TRP A 60 -1.18 -3.58 -10.61
C TRP A 60 -0.10 -2.64 -10.08
N VAL A 61 1.12 -3.07 -10.04
CA VAL A 61 2.27 -2.34 -9.54
C VAL A 61 2.38 -0.94 -10.09
N VAL A 62 2.29 -0.80 -11.41
CA VAL A 62 2.43 0.51 -12.08
C VAL A 62 1.21 1.38 -11.79
N LEU A 63 0.02 0.83 -11.97
CA LEU A 63 -1.24 1.57 -11.78
C LEU A 63 -1.44 1.98 -10.31
N SER A 64 -1.21 1.06 -9.36
CA SER A 64 -1.37 1.35 -7.93
C SER A 64 -0.37 2.39 -7.42
N SER A 65 0.85 2.43 -7.96
CA SER A 65 1.86 3.41 -7.56
C SER A 65 1.40 4.85 -7.80
N THR A 66 0.62 5.10 -8.85
CA THR A 66 0.12 6.45 -9.19
C THR A 66 -0.85 6.98 -8.15
N TYR A 67 -1.85 6.19 -7.74
CA TYR A 67 -2.84 6.66 -6.78
C TYR A 67 -2.28 6.76 -5.36
N TYR A 68 -1.39 5.87 -4.97
CA TYR A 68 -0.72 5.97 -3.67
C TYR A 68 0.21 7.20 -3.60
N ALA A 69 0.89 7.55 -4.69
CA ALA A 69 1.72 8.76 -4.75
C ALA A 69 0.88 10.03 -4.61
N ALA A 70 -0.25 10.13 -5.33
CA ALA A 70 -1.17 11.24 -5.24
C ALA A 70 -1.82 11.33 -3.83
N ARG A 71 -2.24 10.19 -3.24
CA ARG A 71 -2.75 10.11 -1.87
C ARG A 71 -1.74 10.62 -0.85
N THR A 72 -0.47 10.18 -0.96
CA THR A 72 0.59 10.61 -0.04
C THR A 72 0.85 12.11 -0.15
N SER A 73 0.83 12.66 -1.36
CA SER A 73 0.94 14.11 -1.56
C SER A 73 -0.22 14.88 -0.91
N MET A 74 -1.45 14.40 -1.07
CA MET A 74 -2.62 15.01 -0.43
C MET A 74 -2.51 15.00 1.10
N THR A 75 -2.15 13.87 1.71
CA THR A 75 -2.02 13.76 3.17
C THR A 75 -0.89 14.63 3.74
N ALA A 76 0.15 14.91 2.95
CA ALA A 76 1.26 15.77 3.34
C ALA A 76 1.00 17.28 3.12
N THR A 77 0.10 17.65 2.22
CA THR A 77 -0.11 19.06 1.85
C THR A 77 -1.41 19.65 2.38
N LEU A 78 -2.50 18.87 2.35
CA LEU A 78 -3.84 19.36 2.72
C LEU A 78 -3.91 19.93 4.14
N PRO A 79 -3.44 19.24 5.21
CA PRO A 79 -3.51 19.80 6.57
C PRO A 79 -2.76 21.13 6.70
N LYS A 80 -1.56 21.21 6.13
CA LYS A 80 -0.73 22.43 6.14
C LYS A 80 -1.44 23.62 5.47
N LEU A 81 -2.05 23.37 4.31
CA LEU A 81 -2.72 24.44 3.55
C LEU A 81 -3.99 24.93 4.24
N ILE A 82 -4.77 24.00 4.83
CA ILE A 82 -5.97 24.38 5.60
C ILE A 82 -5.61 25.25 6.80
N GLU A 83 -4.58 24.88 7.56
CA GLU A 83 -4.17 25.66 8.73
C GLU A 83 -3.60 27.05 8.35
N LYS A 84 -2.93 27.17 7.19
CA LYS A 84 -2.38 28.45 6.72
C LYS A 84 -3.39 29.35 6.04
N GLN A 85 -4.31 28.80 5.27
CA GLN A 85 -5.17 29.56 4.36
C GLN A 85 -6.65 29.46 4.73
N GLY A 86 -7.02 28.54 5.65
CA GLY A 86 -8.39 28.31 6.05
C GLY A 86 -9.10 27.23 5.21
N LEU A 87 -10.35 26.95 5.60
CA LEU A 87 -11.14 25.85 5.03
C LEU A 87 -11.54 26.05 3.55
N TYR A 88 -11.56 27.29 3.06
CA TYR A 88 -11.98 27.55 1.68
C TYR A 88 -11.06 26.95 0.61
N ILE A 89 -9.77 26.72 0.95
CA ILE A 89 -8.80 26.11 0.03
C ILE A 89 -9.01 24.59 -0.13
N GLU A 90 -9.72 23.97 0.80
CA GLU A 90 -9.82 22.51 0.93
C GLU A 90 -10.34 21.84 -0.35
N SER A 91 -11.44 22.34 -0.90
CA SER A 91 -12.00 21.82 -2.16
C SER A 91 -11.00 21.88 -3.30
N LYS A 92 -10.31 23.00 -3.45
CA LYS A 92 -9.33 23.22 -4.50
C LYS A 92 -8.14 22.25 -4.40
N VAL A 93 -7.62 22.04 -3.19
CA VAL A 93 -6.51 21.10 -2.94
C VAL A 93 -6.92 19.69 -3.25
N VAL A 94 -8.08 19.23 -2.78
CA VAL A 94 -8.58 17.86 -3.05
C VAL A 94 -8.77 17.64 -4.54
N LYS A 95 -9.45 18.56 -5.23
CA LYS A 95 -9.68 18.44 -6.68
C LYS A 95 -8.39 18.42 -7.49
N ASN A 96 -7.43 19.28 -7.18
CA ASN A 96 -6.15 19.30 -7.89
C ASN A 96 -5.34 17.99 -7.67
N HIS A 97 -5.48 17.32 -6.51
CA HIS A 97 -4.88 15.99 -6.31
C HIS A 97 -5.60 14.90 -7.11
N ILE A 98 -6.93 14.97 -7.25
CA ILE A 98 -7.68 14.07 -8.12
C ILE A 98 -7.30 14.29 -9.60
N TYR A 99 -7.14 15.54 -10.05
CA TYR A 99 -6.66 15.83 -11.42
C TYR A 99 -5.25 15.32 -11.63
N LEU A 100 -4.35 15.52 -10.66
CA LEU A 100 -2.99 15.00 -10.72
C LEU A 100 -2.98 13.47 -10.80
N PHE A 101 -3.83 12.80 -10.03
CA PHE A 101 -4.02 11.37 -10.10
C PHE A 101 -4.41 10.92 -11.52
N TYR A 102 -5.44 11.54 -12.11
CA TYR A 102 -5.86 11.18 -13.46
C TYR A 102 -4.81 11.52 -14.53
N LEU A 103 -4.07 12.62 -14.39
CA LEU A 103 -2.97 12.96 -15.30
C LEU A 103 -1.88 11.86 -15.32
N MET A 104 -1.66 11.18 -14.22
CA MET A 104 -0.70 10.07 -14.15
C MET A 104 -1.33 8.74 -14.58
N LEU A 105 -2.56 8.48 -14.12
CA LEU A 105 -3.21 7.20 -14.33
C LEU A 105 -3.65 7.00 -15.78
N LEU A 106 -4.25 8.00 -16.42
CA LEU A 106 -4.81 7.86 -17.76
C LEU A 106 -3.78 7.40 -18.80
N PRO A 107 -2.57 7.99 -18.91
CA PRO A 107 -1.57 7.50 -19.86
C PRO A 107 -1.15 6.06 -19.61
N SER A 108 -0.96 5.69 -18.33
CA SER A 108 -0.57 4.32 -17.95
C SER A 108 -1.72 3.33 -18.17
N ALA A 109 -2.96 3.71 -17.88
CA ALA A 109 -4.13 2.88 -18.10
C ALA A 109 -4.41 2.67 -19.61
N ILE A 110 -4.34 3.72 -20.41
CA ILE A 110 -4.49 3.63 -21.87
C ILE A 110 -3.38 2.77 -22.46
N GLY A 111 -2.13 3.02 -22.09
CA GLY A 111 -0.99 2.21 -22.54
C GLY A 111 -1.14 0.74 -22.16
N SER A 112 -1.50 0.46 -20.91
CA SER A 112 -1.77 -0.90 -20.44
C SER A 112 -2.90 -1.57 -21.21
N PHE A 113 -3.97 -0.84 -21.48
CA PHE A 113 -5.12 -1.37 -22.23
C PHE A 113 -4.76 -1.70 -23.68
N MET A 114 -4.03 -0.80 -24.37
CA MET A 114 -3.62 -0.97 -25.77
C MET A 114 -2.61 -2.11 -25.97
N PHE A 115 -1.68 -2.26 -25.03
CA PHE A 115 -0.60 -3.25 -25.12
C PHE A 115 -0.86 -4.48 -24.25
N LEU A 116 -2.07 -4.64 -23.70
CA LEU A 116 -2.42 -5.70 -22.76
C LEU A 116 -2.00 -7.10 -23.19
N PRO A 117 -2.27 -7.58 -24.42
CA PRO A 117 -1.85 -8.91 -24.83
C PRO A 117 -0.33 -9.11 -24.78
N LYS A 118 0.43 -8.09 -25.22
CA LYS A 118 1.90 -8.12 -25.19
C LYS A 118 2.44 -8.11 -23.77
N LEU A 119 1.84 -7.30 -22.89
CA LEU A 119 2.23 -7.24 -21.49
C LEU A 119 1.98 -8.58 -20.79
N LEU A 120 0.86 -9.24 -21.04
CA LEU A 120 0.54 -10.55 -20.47
C LEU A 120 1.52 -11.63 -20.96
N LEU A 121 1.89 -11.63 -22.25
CA LEU A 121 2.92 -12.54 -22.77
C LEU A 121 4.30 -12.32 -22.13
N ILE A 122 4.70 -11.06 -21.92
CA ILE A 122 5.96 -10.72 -21.21
C ILE A 122 5.92 -11.22 -19.76
N LEU A 123 4.76 -11.19 -19.10
CA LEU A 123 4.55 -11.69 -17.76
C LEU A 123 4.43 -13.23 -17.70
N GLY A 124 4.59 -13.92 -18.83
CA GLY A 124 4.62 -15.38 -18.89
C GLY A 124 3.26 -16.06 -19.11
N VAL A 125 2.21 -15.31 -19.44
CA VAL A 125 0.91 -15.88 -19.81
C VAL A 125 1.01 -16.54 -21.18
N SER A 126 0.49 -17.78 -21.32
CA SER A 126 0.47 -18.48 -22.61
C SER A 126 -0.51 -17.83 -23.60
N GLN A 127 -0.24 -17.97 -24.91
CA GLN A 127 -1.16 -17.47 -25.94
C GLN A 127 -2.56 -18.08 -25.84
N THR A 128 -2.64 -19.35 -25.43
CA THR A 128 -3.90 -20.07 -25.27
C THR A 128 -4.75 -19.53 -24.12
N ASP A 129 -4.14 -18.90 -23.14
CA ASP A 129 -4.82 -18.36 -21.97
C ASP A 129 -5.20 -16.89 -22.10
N LEU A 130 -4.65 -16.17 -23.07
CA LEU A 130 -4.95 -14.75 -23.31
C LEU A 130 -6.47 -14.44 -23.35
N PRO A 131 -7.33 -15.23 -24.04
CA PRO A 131 -8.77 -14.94 -24.08
C PRO A 131 -9.44 -14.98 -22.70
N PHE A 132 -8.87 -15.73 -21.75
CA PHE A 132 -9.38 -15.80 -20.37
C PHE A 132 -8.91 -14.59 -19.55
N TYR A 133 -7.66 -14.15 -19.72
CA TYR A 133 -7.07 -13.09 -18.89
C TYR A 133 -7.42 -11.68 -19.37
N ILE A 134 -7.51 -11.44 -20.69
CA ILE A 134 -7.75 -10.10 -21.25
C ILE A 134 -9.01 -9.44 -20.66
N PRO A 135 -10.20 -10.06 -20.64
CA PRO A 135 -11.39 -9.43 -20.09
C PRO A 135 -11.23 -9.06 -18.61
N TYR A 136 -10.58 -9.91 -17.84
CA TYR A 136 -10.29 -9.64 -16.42
C TYR A 136 -9.47 -8.36 -16.24
N PHE A 137 -8.36 -8.22 -16.96
CA PHE A 137 -7.49 -7.06 -16.85
C PHE A 137 -8.12 -5.79 -17.40
N GLN A 138 -8.92 -5.90 -18.47
CA GLN A 138 -9.68 -4.76 -18.98
C GLN A 138 -10.69 -4.24 -17.94
N LEU A 139 -11.42 -5.13 -17.28
CA LEU A 139 -12.35 -4.77 -16.21
C LEU A 139 -11.61 -4.22 -14.99
N SER A 140 -10.43 -4.76 -14.67
CA SER A 140 -9.58 -4.27 -13.59
C SER A 140 -9.12 -2.83 -13.86
N ILE A 141 -8.64 -2.51 -15.07
CA ILE A 141 -8.26 -1.15 -15.46
C ILE A 141 -9.46 -0.20 -15.34
N LEU A 142 -10.63 -0.63 -15.81
CA LEU A 142 -11.85 0.17 -15.72
C LEU A 142 -12.26 0.41 -14.28
N SER A 143 -12.16 -0.61 -13.42
CA SER A 143 -12.42 -0.49 -11.98
C SER A 143 -11.54 0.57 -11.32
N ILE A 144 -10.23 0.58 -11.63
CA ILE A 144 -9.31 1.60 -11.12
C ILE A 144 -9.75 2.99 -11.57
N LEU A 145 -10.06 3.17 -12.83
CA LEU A 145 -10.42 4.48 -13.37
C LEU A 145 -11.68 5.04 -12.72
N ILE A 146 -12.66 4.20 -12.41
CA ILE A 146 -13.96 4.61 -11.86
C ILE A 146 -13.93 4.69 -10.33
N ALA A 147 -13.45 3.64 -9.67
CA ALA A 147 -13.63 3.49 -8.22
C ALA A 147 -12.46 4.04 -7.38
N ALA A 148 -11.22 3.92 -7.85
CA ALA A 148 -10.04 4.27 -7.06
C ALA A 148 -10.00 5.73 -6.59
N PRO A 149 -10.40 6.76 -7.38
CA PRO A 149 -10.39 8.13 -6.88
C PRO A 149 -11.24 8.30 -5.62
N TRP A 150 -12.35 7.62 -5.54
CA TRP A 150 -13.30 7.77 -4.45
C TRP A 150 -12.96 6.88 -3.26
N SER A 151 -12.72 5.60 -3.49
CA SER A 151 -12.43 4.62 -2.44
C SER A 151 -11.11 4.89 -1.71
N ILE A 152 -10.16 5.59 -2.34
CA ILE A 152 -8.84 5.88 -1.76
C ILE A 152 -8.75 7.29 -1.21
N PHE A 153 -9.22 8.29 -1.97
CA PHE A 153 -9.07 9.68 -1.55
C PHE A 153 -10.03 10.05 -0.40
N ILE A 154 -11.26 9.53 -0.38
CA ILE A 154 -12.22 9.86 0.68
C ILE A 154 -11.77 9.36 2.04
N PRO A 155 -11.40 8.08 2.26
CA PRO A 155 -10.89 7.64 3.55
C PRO A 155 -9.61 8.39 3.96
N SER A 156 -8.72 8.68 3.00
CA SER A 156 -7.49 9.44 3.28
C SER A 156 -7.78 10.87 3.69
N TYR A 157 -8.71 11.53 3.03
CA TYR A 157 -9.20 12.84 3.40
C TYR A 157 -9.80 12.85 4.83
N LEU A 158 -10.66 11.89 5.15
CA LEU A 158 -11.24 11.76 6.49
C LEU A 158 -10.15 11.61 7.56
N ARG A 159 -9.13 10.79 7.30
CA ARG A 159 -7.99 10.63 8.23
C ARG A 159 -7.23 11.93 8.42
N THR A 160 -6.98 12.70 7.36
CA THR A 160 -6.29 14.00 7.47
C THR A 160 -7.07 15.03 8.26
N ARG A 161 -8.40 14.86 8.32
CA ARG A 161 -9.31 15.71 9.12
C ARG A 161 -9.50 15.20 10.56
N GLY A 162 -8.78 14.14 10.97
CA GLY A 162 -8.92 13.55 12.29
C GLY A 162 -10.18 12.68 12.48
N ARG A 163 -10.89 12.37 11.38
CA ARG A 163 -12.10 11.52 11.34
C ARG A 163 -11.73 10.05 11.04
N SER A 164 -10.71 9.53 11.69
CA SER A 164 -10.15 8.21 11.40
C SER A 164 -11.14 7.07 11.64
N LYS A 165 -12.02 7.19 12.63
CA LYS A 165 -13.08 6.19 12.90
C LYS A 165 -14.02 6.04 11.69
N GLU A 166 -14.45 7.14 11.11
CA GLU A 166 -15.35 7.13 9.95
C GLU A 166 -14.65 6.57 8.70
N ALA A 167 -13.38 6.92 8.50
CA ALA A 167 -12.57 6.33 7.44
C ALA A 167 -12.48 4.81 7.59
N THR A 168 -12.23 4.31 8.81
CA THR A 168 -12.16 2.88 9.11
C THR A 168 -13.47 2.16 8.83
N VAL A 169 -14.59 2.73 9.25
CA VAL A 169 -15.92 2.15 8.98
C VAL A 169 -16.16 2.06 7.46
N LEU A 170 -15.78 3.10 6.72
CA LEU A 170 -15.93 3.11 5.26
C LEU A 170 -15.03 2.06 4.59
N ASP A 171 -13.75 1.97 4.98
CA ASP A 171 -12.82 0.97 4.42
C ASP A 171 -13.35 -0.46 4.63
N HIS A 172 -13.78 -0.79 5.86
CA HIS A 172 -14.34 -2.11 6.13
C HIS A 172 -15.69 -2.35 5.45
N ALA A 173 -16.56 -1.35 5.37
CA ALA A 173 -17.82 -1.49 4.64
C ALA A 173 -17.57 -1.80 3.16
N ILE A 174 -16.61 -1.14 2.53
CA ILE A 174 -16.18 -1.42 1.16
C ILE A 174 -15.61 -2.84 1.07
N ALA A 175 -14.64 -3.19 1.92
CA ALA A 175 -13.97 -4.49 1.88
C ALA A 175 -14.94 -5.68 2.05
N TRP A 176 -15.79 -5.62 3.07
CA TRP A 176 -16.77 -6.68 3.30
C TRP A 176 -17.85 -6.75 2.21
N SER A 177 -18.31 -5.61 1.68
CA SER A 177 -19.24 -5.59 0.54
C SER A 177 -18.64 -6.26 -0.68
N MET A 178 -17.36 -5.98 -0.98
CA MET A 178 -16.63 -6.60 -2.07
C MET A 178 -16.48 -8.11 -1.86
N LEU A 179 -16.06 -8.54 -0.67
CA LEU A 179 -15.89 -9.95 -0.35
C LEU A 179 -17.22 -10.73 -0.41
N ILE A 180 -18.28 -10.18 0.17
CA ILE A 180 -19.63 -10.79 0.12
C ILE A 180 -20.11 -10.87 -1.33
N GLY A 181 -19.91 -9.80 -2.12
CA GLY A 181 -20.28 -9.78 -3.53
C GLY A 181 -19.56 -10.85 -4.33
N ILE A 182 -18.25 -11.02 -4.12
CA ILE A 182 -17.45 -12.05 -4.79
C ILE A 182 -17.89 -13.45 -4.36
N PHE A 183 -18.00 -13.68 -3.05
CA PHE A 183 -18.46 -14.99 -2.53
C PHE A 183 -19.81 -15.38 -3.09
N PHE A 184 -20.79 -14.47 -3.06
CA PHE A 184 -22.12 -14.72 -3.59
C PHE A 184 -22.09 -15.03 -5.08
N THR A 185 -21.32 -14.26 -5.86
CA THR A 185 -21.22 -14.44 -7.31
C THR A 185 -20.54 -15.76 -7.68
N THR A 186 -19.46 -16.15 -6.96
CA THR A 186 -18.68 -17.35 -7.29
C THR A 186 -19.27 -18.63 -6.74
N HIS A 187 -19.78 -18.62 -5.49
CA HIS A 187 -20.23 -19.84 -4.80
C HIS A 187 -21.74 -20.05 -4.82
N VAL A 188 -22.53 -18.97 -4.76
CA VAL A 188 -23.99 -19.08 -4.74
C VAL A 188 -24.53 -19.09 -6.17
N LEU A 189 -24.14 -18.12 -6.98
CA LEU A 189 -24.62 -17.98 -8.36
C LEU A 189 -23.76 -18.75 -9.39
N GLN A 190 -22.57 -19.18 -8.99
CA GLN A 190 -21.60 -19.92 -9.82
C GLN A 190 -21.28 -19.23 -11.16
N LEU A 191 -21.19 -17.90 -11.14
CA LEU A 191 -20.87 -17.08 -12.30
C LEU A 191 -19.33 -16.95 -12.46
N GLY A 192 -18.92 -16.64 -13.68
CA GLY A 192 -17.49 -16.53 -14.01
C GLY A 192 -16.77 -15.35 -13.34
N VAL A 193 -15.44 -15.38 -13.36
CA VAL A 193 -14.54 -14.38 -12.74
C VAL A 193 -14.84 -12.95 -13.22
N ASN A 194 -15.15 -12.77 -14.52
CA ASN A 194 -15.48 -11.45 -15.06
C ASN A 194 -16.75 -10.86 -14.44
N VAL A 195 -17.76 -11.70 -14.15
CA VAL A 195 -18.99 -11.25 -13.47
C VAL A 195 -18.67 -10.89 -12.02
N ALA A 196 -17.82 -11.67 -11.35
CA ALA A 196 -17.37 -11.37 -9.99
C ALA A 196 -16.67 -10.00 -9.93
N LEU A 197 -15.87 -9.63 -10.94
CA LEU A 197 -15.25 -8.30 -11.02
C LEU A 197 -16.27 -7.17 -11.20
N ILE A 198 -17.28 -7.34 -12.05
CA ILE A 198 -18.36 -6.36 -12.21
C ILE A 198 -19.09 -6.16 -10.87
N VAL A 199 -19.41 -7.24 -10.19
CA VAL A 199 -20.05 -7.20 -8.87
C VAL A 199 -19.15 -6.52 -7.87
N ASN A 200 -17.85 -6.73 -7.93
CA ASN A 200 -16.85 -6.07 -7.08
C ASN A 200 -16.86 -4.54 -7.26
N ILE A 201 -16.94 -4.03 -8.50
CA ILE A 201 -17.04 -2.59 -8.78
C ILE A 201 -18.32 -2.02 -8.14
N ILE A 202 -19.45 -2.70 -8.32
CA ILE A 202 -20.75 -2.29 -7.76
C ILE A 202 -20.70 -2.33 -6.23
N ALA A 203 -20.14 -3.40 -5.66
CA ALA A 203 -20.03 -3.59 -4.21
C ALA A 203 -19.10 -2.56 -3.55
N ASN A 204 -18.07 -2.09 -4.26
CA ASN A 204 -17.23 -0.97 -3.80
C ASN A 204 -18.03 0.35 -3.77
N ALA A 205 -18.86 0.58 -4.77
CA ALA A 205 -19.61 1.82 -4.92
C ALA A 205 -20.76 1.97 -3.89
N ILE A 206 -21.42 0.90 -3.50
CA ILE A 206 -22.60 0.94 -2.61
C ILE A 206 -22.30 1.59 -1.24
N PRO A 207 -21.31 1.12 -0.45
CA PRO A 207 -20.99 1.73 0.84
C PRO A 207 -20.51 3.17 0.70
N LEU A 208 -19.80 3.48 -0.38
CA LEU A 208 -19.30 4.80 -0.68
C LEU A 208 -20.44 5.79 -0.93
N TYR A 209 -21.40 5.44 -1.78
CA TYR A 209 -22.58 6.26 -2.02
C TYR A 209 -23.44 6.42 -0.78
N TRP A 210 -23.66 5.34 -0.03
CA TRP A 210 -24.39 5.39 1.23
C TRP A 210 -23.71 6.31 2.25
N PHE A 211 -22.37 6.23 2.37
CA PHE A 211 -21.61 7.10 3.25
C PHE A 211 -21.75 8.57 2.84
N LEU A 212 -21.59 8.87 1.55
CA LEU A 212 -21.70 10.23 1.01
C LEU A 212 -23.12 10.81 1.14
N TRP A 213 -24.12 9.97 1.06
CA TRP A 213 -25.51 10.37 1.29
C TRP A 213 -25.75 10.74 2.75
N LYS A 214 -25.23 9.97 3.69
CA LYS A 214 -25.34 10.24 5.14
C LYS A 214 -24.45 11.39 5.61
N GLN A 215 -23.28 11.50 5.03
CA GLN A 215 -22.26 12.49 5.39
C GLN A 215 -21.65 13.11 4.13
N PRO A 216 -22.37 14.05 3.50
CA PRO A 216 -21.87 14.70 2.29
C PRO A 216 -20.55 15.41 2.57
N ILE A 217 -19.60 15.23 1.66
CA ILE A 217 -18.31 15.89 1.66
C ILE A 217 -18.30 16.88 0.49
N PRO A 218 -18.79 18.11 0.68
CA PRO A 218 -18.94 19.10 -0.41
C PRO A 218 -17.64 19.36 -1.16
N GLN A 219 -16.50 19.20 -0.48
CA GLN A 219 -15.17 19.45 -1.04
C GLN A 219 -14.84 18.58 -2.25
N PHE A 220 -15.44 17.38 -2.35
CA PHE A 220 -15.26 16.52 -3.51
C PHE A 220 -16.22 16.85 -4.66
N PHE A 221 -17.38 17.43 -4.34
CA PHE A 221 -18.49 17.62 -5.28
C PHE A 221 -18.89 19.08 -5.45
N SER A 222 -18.13 20.03 -4.87
CA SER A 222 -18.44 21.46 -5.02
C SER A 222 -18.46 21.84 -6.50
N LYS A 223 -19.39 22.70 -6.87
CA LYS A 223 -19.54 23.18 -8.25
C LYS A 223 -18.30 23.98 -8.67
N GLY A 224 -17.85 23.72 -9.89
CA GLY A 224 -16.74 24.44 -10.53
C GLY A 224 -15.51 23.60 -10.80
N PHE A 225 -14.87 23.89 -11.92
CA PHE A 225 -13.60 23.32 -12.31
C PHE A 225 -12.48 24.21 -11.74
N GLU A 226 -11.82 23.73 -10.68
CA GLU A 226 -10.79 24.47 -9.95
C GLU A 226 -9.37 23.97 -10.32
N PHE A 227 -9.13 23.71 -11.59
CA PHE A 227 -7.83 23.25 -12.06
C PHE A 227 -6.78 24.37 -11.95
N SER A 228 -5.65 24.06 -11.34
CA SER A 228 -4.51 24.97 -11.21
C SER A 228 -3.20 24.26 -11.53
N TRP A 229 -2.66 24.51 -12.71
CA TRP A 229 -1.39 23.94 -13.12
C TRP A 229 -0.23 24.31 -12.20
N LYS A 230 -0.25 25.54 -11.66
CA LYS A 230 0.73 26.02 -10.67
C LYS A 230 0.73 25.15 -9.40
N GLU A 231 -0.45 24.79 -8.91
CA GLU A 231 -0.60 23.94 -7.72
C GLU A 231 -0.20 22.49 -8.04
N ILE A 232 -0.68 21.94 -9.14
CA ILE A 232 -0.30 20.59 -9.58
C ILE A 232 1.21 20.46 -9.69
N ARG A 233 1.89 21.45 -10.27
CA ARG A 233 3.37 21.47 -10.34
C ARG A 233 4.01 21.51 -8.97
N SER A 234 3.42 22.19 -7.99
CA SER A 234 3.93 22.19 -6.61
C SER A 234 3.78 20.82 -5.93
N TYR A 235 2.66 20.12 -6.17
CA TYR A 235 2.44 18.77 -5.64
C TYR A 235 3.33 17.73 -6.31
N TRP A 236 3.66 17.93 -7.59
CA TRP A 236 4.57 17.06 -8.36
C TRP A 236 5.94 16.90 -7.71
N VAL A 237 6.41 17.89 -6.95
CA VAL A 237 7.67 17.80 -6.19
C VAL A 237 7.66 16.63 -5.19
N ILE A 238 6.50 16.33 -4.59
CA ILE A 238 6.35 15.17 -3.69
C ILE A 238 6.08 13.90 -4.50
N VAL A 239 5.14 13.97 -5.43
CA VAL A 239 4.62 12.82 -6.18
C VAL A 239 5.70 12.10 -6.98
N LYS A 240 6.53 12.83 -7.72
CA LYS A 240 7.60 12.23 -8.56
C LYS A 240 8.56 11.34 -7.75
N TRP A 241 8.94 11.80 -6.57
CA TRP A 241 9.84 11.03 -5.71
C TRP A 241 9.14 9.86 -5.02
N GLU A 242 7.87 10.04 -4.69
CA GLU A 242 7.06 8.95 -4.16
C GLU A 242 6.84 7.84 -5.20
N LEU A 243 6.67 8.18 -6.47
CA LEU A 243 6.64 7.21 -7.58
C LEU A 243 7.95 6.42 -7.67
N VAL A 244 9.10 7.10 -7.65
CA VAL A 244 10.42 6.43 -7.66
C VAL A 244 10.54 5.44 -6.51
N ARG A 245 10.18 5.84 -5.31
CA ARG A 245 10.21 4.98 -4.11
C ARG A 245 9.31 3.75 -4.24
N ARG A 246 8.14 3.91 -4.85
CA ARG A 246 7.16 2.82 -4.97
C ARG A 246 7.47 1.84 -6.10
N LEU A 247 8.05 2.34 -7.18
CA LEU A 247 8.43 1.49 -8.32
C LEU A 247 9.67 0.63 -8.03
N ALA A 248 10.62 1.14 -7.25
CA ALA A 248 11.87 0.43 -6.94
C ALA A 248 11.64 -0.96 -6.30
N PRO A 249 10.86 -1.12 -5.21
CA PRO A 249 10.58 -2.43 -4.62
C PRO A 249 9.90 -3.40 -5.59
N ARG A 250 9.12 -2.87 -6.51
CA ARG A 250 8.34 -3.66 -7.46
C ARG A 250 9.21 -4.24 -8.57
N ILE A 251 10.11 -3.43 -9.11
CA ILE A 251 11.12 -3.90 -10.07
C ILE A 251 11.99 -4.98 -9.40
N SER A 252 12.44 -4.71 -8.18
CA SER A 252 13.21 -5.65 -7.39
C SER A 252 12.45 -6.95 -7.10
N ALA A 253 11.14 -6.87 -6.82
CA ALA A 253 10.32 -8.05 -6.57
C ALA A 253 10.19 -8.94 -7.80
N ILE A 254 10.01 -8.37 -9.00
CA ILE A 254 9.94 -9.12 -10.27
C ILE A 254 11.25 -9.89 -10.49
N ILE A 255 12.40 -9.21 -10.37
CA ILE A 255 13.72 -9.84 -10.51
C ILE A 255 13.93 -10.90 -9.41
N GLY A 256 13.57 -10.57 -8.17
CA GLY A 256 13.73 -11.45 -7.02
C GLY A 256 12.91 -12.74 -7.14
N VAL A 257 11.70 -12.67 -7.67
CA VAL A 257 10.87 -13.86 -7.96
C VAL A 257 11.56 -14.75 -8.99
N GLY A 258 12.05 -14.17 -10.09
CA GLY A 258 12.79 -14.90 -11.11
C GLY A 258 13.99 -15.64 -10.52
N LEU A 259 14.83 -14.94 -9.74
CA LEU A 259 16.00 -15.55 -9.08
C LEU A 259 15.62 -16.65 -8.08
N THR A 260 14.49 -16.53 -7.41
CA THR A 260 14.04 -17.51 -6.42
C THR A 260 13.51 -18.79 -7.09
N ILE A 261 12.71 -18.62 -8.17
CA ILE A 261 12.12 -19.75 -8.92
C ILE A 261 13.21 -20.61 -9.56
N THR A 262 14.30 -20.02 -10.05
CA THR A 262 15.39 -20.76 -10.67
C THR A 262 16.14 -21.67 -9.69
N VAL A 263 16.07 -21.39 -8.39
CA VAL A 263 16.65 -22.24 -7.35
C VAL A 263 15.65 -23.32 -6.90
N ASN A 264 14.46 -22.88 -6.49
CA ASN A 264 13.39 -23.79 -6.09
C ASN A 264 12.03 -23.06 -6.16
N PRO A 265 11.10 -23.50 -7.03
CA PRO A 265 9.77 -22.88 -7.15
C PRO A 265 8.98 -22.79 -5.82
N ILE A 266 9.18 -23.75 -4.89
CA ILE A 266 8.55 -23.76 -3.57
C ILE A 266 8.93 -22.49 -2.77
N TYR A 267 10.15 -21.98 -2.93
CA TYR A 267 10.62 -20.79 -2.24
C TYR A 267 9.80 -19.54 -2.60
N ALA A 268 9.38 -19.43 -3.86
CA ALA A 268 8.49 -18.34 -4.28
C ALA A 268 7.12 -18.45 -3.60
N GLY A 269 6.59 -19.65 -3.44
CA GLY A 269 5.33 -19.90 -2.73
C GLY A 269 5.41 -19.55 -1.24
N ILE A 270 6.46 -20.00 -0.54
CA ILE A 270 6.66 -19.67 0.89
C ILE A 270 6.83 -18.17 1.07
N LYS A 271 7.63 -17.51 0.23
CA LYS A 271 7.81 -16.06 0.26
C LYS A 271 6.49 -15.32 0.05
N TYR A 272 5.67 -15.75 -0.89
CA TYR A 272 4.34 -15.20 -1.14
C TYR A 272 3.44 -15.31 0.10
N TRP A 273 3.37 -16.49 0.74
CA TRP A 273 2.59 -16.68 1.96
C TRP A 273 3.05 -15.79 3.11
N ILE A 274 4.37 -15.70 3.34
CA ILE A 274 4.94 -14.83 4.37
C ILE A 274 4.63 -13.37 4.05
N SER A 275 4.76 -12.95 2.79
CA SER A 275 4.43 -11.59 2.38
C SER A 275 2.96 -11.23 2.65
N ASN A 276 2.03 -12.15 2.40
CA ASN A 276 0.60 -11.94 2.71
C ASN A 276 0.35 -11.88 4.23
N LEU A 277 0.99 -12.73 5.02
CA LEU A 277 0.90 -12.67 6.48
C LEU A 277 1.50 -11.36 7.02
N MET A 278 2.56 -10.85 6.40
CA MET A 278 3.22 -9.60 6.77
C MET A 278 2.38 -8.34 6.53
N MET A 279 1.30 -8.42 5.77
CA MET A 279 0.36 -7.29 5.62
C MET A 279 -0.21 -6.82 6.97
N LEU A 280 -0.36 -7.72 7.95
CA LEU A 280 -0.83 -7.33 9.29
C LEU A 280 0.16 -6.39 10.02
N PRO A 281 1.44 -6.73 10.22
CA PRO A 281 2.40 -5.79 10.80
C PRO A 281 2.70 -4.59 9.88
N GLU A 282 2.65 -4.72 8.57
CA GLU A 282 2.80 -3.59 7.64
C GLU A 282 1.65 -2.59 7.74
N GLY A 283 0.46 -3.01 8.12
CA GLY A 283 -0.67 -2.12 8.42
C GLY A 283 -0.34 -1.10 9.53
N TRP A 284 0.46 -1.45 10.53
CA TRP A 284 0.97 -0.50 11.52
C TRP A 284 1.95 0.51 10.90
N VAL A 285 2.80 0.06 9.97
CA VAL A 285 3.76 0.93 9.26
C VAL A 285 3.01 1.98 8.43
N ASP A 286 2.04 1.56 7.65
CA ASP A 286 1.24 2.45 6.78
C ASP A 286 0.37 3.41 7.59
N SER A 287 -0.22 2.93 8.68
CA SER A 287 -1.01 3.74 9.61
C SER A 287 -0.16 4.82 10.27
N MET A 288 1.03 4.48 10.72
CA MET A 288 2.00 5.43 11.26
C MET A 288 2.41 6.44 10.19
N ALA A 289 2.76 5.99 8.99
CA ALA A 289 3.19 6.87 7.90
C ALA A 289 2.11 7.89 7.53
N GLY A 290 0.86 7.46 7.40
CA GLY A 290 -0.30 8.33 7.12
C GLY A 290 -0.56 9.34 8.23
N LEU A 291 -0.55 8.88 9.49
CA LEU A 291 -0.77 9.74 10.65
C LEU A 291 0.36 10.76 10.83
N LEU A 292 1.63 10.35 10.71
CA LEU A 292 2.76 11.27 10.81
C LEU A 292 2.77 12.30 9.71
N ASN A 293 2.48 11.94 8.46
CA ASN A 293 2.36 12.90 7.36
C ASN A 293 1.33 13.98 7.69
N SER A 294 0.15 13.60 8.17
CA SER A 294 -0.92 14.53 8.52
C SER A 294 -0.59 15.37 9.74
N HIS A 295 0.00 14.77 10.78
CA HIS A 295 0.36 15.46 12.03
C HIS A 295 1.47 16.49 11.80
N VAL A 296 2.58 16.11 11.15
CA VAL A 296 3.68 17.02 10.84
C VAL A 296 3.20 18.14 9.91
N SER A 297 2.42 17.81 8.88
CA SER A 297 1.87 18.79 7.94
C SER A 297 0.97 19.83 8.65
N ARG A 298 0.13 19.37 9.58
CA ARG A 298 -0.72 20.25 10.38
C ARG A 298 0.10 21.22 11.24
N ASN A 299 1.08 20.70 11.99
CA ASN A 299 1.91 21.53 12.87
C ASN A 299 2.73 22.56 12.10
N VAL A 300 3.24 22.20 10.93
CA VAL A 300 3.87 23.15 10.00
C VAL A 300 2.89 24.23 9.54
N GLY A 301 1.61 23.87 9.33
CA GLY A 301 0.54 24.81 9.01
C GLY A 301 0.27 25.82 10.14
N LEU A 302 0.31 25.36 11.38
CA LEU A 302 0.11 26.17 12.59
C LEU A 302 1.35 26.99 12.99
N ASN A 303 2.46 26.91 12.26
CA ASN A 303 3.77 27.45 12.62
C ASN A 303 4.29 26.94 13.98
N GLU A 304 3.83 25.77 14.41
CA GLU A 304 4.32 25.13 15.62
C GLU A 304 5.64 24.42 15.33
N ALA A 305 6.51 24.35 16.35
CA ALA A 305 7.69 23.51 16.27
C ALA A 305 7.27 22.06 15.99
N ILE A 306 8.03 21.37 15.12
CA ILE A 306 7.74 19.96 14.84
C ILE A 306 7.86 19.19 16.15
N PRO A 307 6.79 18.60 16.67
CA PRO A 307 6.80 17.95 17.97
C PRO A 307 7.50 16.60 17.86
N TYR A 308 8.82 16.61 17.88
CA TYR A 308 9.64 15.39 17.79
C TYR A 308 9.25 14.37 18.86
N LYS A 309 8.83 14.82 20.04
CA LYS A 309 8.35 13.96 21.13
C LYS A 309 7.08 13.20 20.74
N ASP A 310 6.15 13.83 20.02
CA ASP A 310 4.92 13.18 19.59
C ASP A 310 5.14 12.28 18.38
N ASN A 311 6.03 12.65 17.46
CA ASN A 311 6.46 11.77 16.37
C ASN A 311 7.14 10.50 16.94
N LYS A 312 7.99 10.65 17.95
CA LYS A 312 8.62 9.53 18.66
C LYS A 312 7.60 8.67 19.39
N PHE A 313 6.58 9.27 19.99
CA PHE A 313 5.49 8.57 20.66
C PHE A 313 4.69 7.70 19.66
N ILE A 314 4.30 8.26 18.51
CA ILE A 314 3.59 7.53 17.45
C ILE A 314 4.46 6.38 16.91
N PHE A 315 5.75 6.64 16.67
CA PHE A 315 6.71 5.64 16.25
C PHE A 315 6.76 4.43 17.20
N TRP A 316 6.91 4.67 18.51
CA TRP A 316 6.99 3.58 19.50
C TRP A 316 5.68 2.80 19.62
N LYS A 317 4.53 3.48 19.56
CA LYS A 317 3.22 2.81 19.56
C LYS A 317 3.06 1.89 18.35
N ALA A 318 3.44 2.37 17.14
CA ALA A 318 3.39 1.57 15.93
C ALA A 318 4.40 0.41 15.98
N THR A 319 5.61 0.63 16.52
CA THR A 319 6.63 -0.41 16.66
C THR A 319 6.13 -1.55 17.56
N ILE A 320 5.59 -1.22 18.73
CA ILE A 320 5.04 -2.23 19.66
C ILE A 320 3.90 -3.00 18.98
N GLY A 321 2.96 -2.31 18.34
CA GLY A 321 1.86 -2.95 17.63
C GLY A 321 2.34 -3.90 16.53
N ALA A 322 3.31 -3.48 15.71
CA ALA A 322 3.88 -4.30 14.66
C ALA A 322 4.62 -5.54 15.20
N LEU A 323 5.42 -5.38 16.26
CA LEU A 323 6.13 -6.52 16.88
C LEU A 323 5.17 -7.53 17.51
N LEU A 324 4.10 -7.06 18.17
CA LEU A 324 3.06 -7.93 18.70
C LEU A 324 2.32 -8.67 17.57
N SER A 325 2.07 -8.01 16.44
CA SER A 325 1.46 -8.65 15.28
C SER A 325 2.36 -9.74 14.68
N ILE A 326 3.68 -9.53 14.61
CA ILE A 326 4.64 -10.55 14.16
C ILE A 326 4.64 -11.75 15.10
N ALA A 327 4.67 -11.51 16.42
CA ALA A 327 4.62 -12.57 17.41
C ALA A 327 3.32 -13.40 17.30
N LEU A 328 2.19 -12.73 17.13
CA LEU A 328 0.89 -13.37 16.92
C LEU A 328 0.89 -14.22 15.64
N LEU A 329 1.41 -13.69 14.55
CA LEU A 329 1.49 -14.43 13.27
C LEU A 329 2.40 -15.64 13.35
N TYR A 330 3.52 -15.54 14.04
CA TYR A 330 4.38 -16.70 14.30
C TYR A 330 3.63 -17.77 15.11
N PHE A 331 2.92 -17.37 16.15
CA PHE A 331 2.08 -18.26 16.94
C PHE A 331 1.02 -18.95 16.08
N ILE A 332 0.32 -18.20 15.23
CA ILE A 332 -0.67 -18.74 14.28
C ILE A 332 0.00 -19.70 13.29
N ALA A 333 1.17 -19.35 12.74
CA ALA A 333 1.91 -20.24 11.85
C ALA A 333 2.31 -21.54 12.55
N TYR A 334 2.80 -21.45 13.78
CA TYR A 334 3.29 -22.61 14.52
C TYR A 334 2.16 -23.57 14.96
N PHE A 335 1.04 -23.05 15.40
CA PHE A 335 -0.06 -23.86 15.96
C PHE A 335 -1.24 -24.05 15.01
N GLY A 336 -1.45 -23.17 14.05
CA GLY A 336 -2.68 -23.11 13.26
C GLY A 336 -2.57 -23.54 11.81
N LEU A 337 -1.36 -23.58 11.22
CA LEU A 337 -1.19 -23.83 9.79
C LEU A 337 -0.64 -25.21 9.44
N ALA A 338 -0.71 -26.15 10.38
CA ALA A 338 -0.24 -27.53 10.18
C ALA A 338 -0.98 -28.31 9.05
N TRP A 339 -2.11 -27.77 8.57
CA TRP A 339 -2.86 -28.31 7.45
C TRP A 339 -2.30 -27.94 6.08
N LEU A 340 -1.32 -27.01 6.02
CA LEU A 340 -0.62 -26.67 4.76
C LEU A 340 0.32 -27.81 4.32
N PRO A 341 0.65 -27.90 3.02
CA PRO A 341 1.67 -28.83 2.55
C PRO A 341 2.94 -28.74 3.39
N GLN A 342 3.52 -29.91 3.73
CA GLN A 342 4.63 -29.98 4.68
C GLN A 342 5.83 -29.08 4.30
N SER A 343 6.12 -28.95 2.99
CA SER A 343 7.18 -28.07 2.50
C SER A 343 6.95 -26.59 2.80
N ILE A 344 5.70 -26.12 2.67
CA ILE A 344 5.31 -24.74 2.97
C ILE A 344 5.27 -24.53 4.47
N TYR A 345 4.67 -25.47 5.21
CA TYR A 345 4.56 -25.39 6.66
C TYR A 345 5.93 -25.32 7.33
N GLN A 346 6.87 -26.21 6.95
CA GLN A 346 8.25 -26.18 7.47
C GLN A 346 8.94 -24.82 7.24
N GLY A 347 8.74 -24.20 6.07
CA GLY A 347 9.26 -22.86 5.79
C GLY A 347 8.64 -21.79 6.69
N LEU A 348 7.34 -21.86 6.94
CA LEU A 348 6.62 -20.87 7.76
C LEU A 348 6.99 -20.95 9.26
N ILE A 349 7.32 -22.11 9.78
CA ILE A 349 7.70 -22.29 11.20
C ILE A 349 9.20 -22.07 11.46
N SER A 350 10.01 -21.76 10.45
CA SER A 350 11.43 -21.45 10.65
C SER A 350 11.61 -20.22 11.54
N PRO A 351 12.16 -20.35 12.76
CA PRO A 351 12.28 -19.21 13.68
C PRO A 351 13.23 -18.12 13.16
N ILE A 352 14.17 -18.47 12.28
CA ILE A 352 15.15 -17.55 11.70
C ILE A 352 14.45 -16.48 10.88
N ILE A 353 13.44 -16.84 10.09
CA ILE A 353 12.64 -15.90 9.29
C ILE A 353 11.97 -14.87 10.19
N TRP A 354 11.35 -15.32 11.27
CA TRP A 354 10.62 -14.47 12.21
C TRP A 354 11.53 -13.58 13.06
N ILE A 355 12.84 -13.84 13.09
CA ILE A 355 13.84 -12.93 13.67
C ILE A 355 14.21 -11.81 12.69
N PHE A 356 14.30 -12.07 11.40
CA PHE A 356 14.62 -11.06 10.39
C PHE A 356 13.47 -10.05 10.18
N LEU A 357 12.22 -10.51 10.19
CA LEU A 357 11.06 -9.66 9.94
C LEU A 357 10.92 -8.45 10.89
N PRO A 358 11.12 -8.55 12.22
CA PRO A 358 11.15 -7.40 13.12
C PRO A 358 12.18 -6.34 12.73
N ILE A 359 13.36 -6.74 12.28
CA ILE A 359 14.42 -5.80 11.86
C ILE A 359 13.94 -5.00 10.65
N GLU A 360 13.37 -5.66 9.66
CA GLU A 360 12.82 -5.00 8.46
C GLU A 360 11.70 -4.03 8.82
N ILE A 361 10.77 -4.43 9.68
CA ILE A 361 9.65 -3.58 10.08
C ILE A 361 10.11 -2.36 10.87
N VAL A 362 11.00 -2.51 11.85
CA VAL A 362 11.50 -1.39 12.66
C VAL A 362 12.29 -0.40 11.80
N THR A 363 13.11 -0.89 10.87
CA THR A 363 13.85 -0.04 9.93
C THR A 363 12.92 0.73 9.00
N LYS A 364 11.86 0.09 8.48
CA LYS A 364 10.80 0.76 7.69
C LYS A 364 10.09 1.85 8.51
N LEU A 365 9.67 1.56 9.73
CA LEU A 365 9.02 2.51 10.63
C LEU A 365 9.90 3.74 10.87
N ARG A 366 11.20 3.54 11.14
CA ARG A 366 12.16 4.62 11.35
C ARG A 366 12.36 5.48 10.11
N TYR A 367 12.48 4.85 8.96
CA TYR A 367 12.55 5.53 7.67
C TYR A 367 11.31 6.40 7.41
N TYR A 368 10.12 5.87 7.61
CA TYR A 368 8.86 6.61 7.40
C TYR A 368 8.70 7.80 8.35
N MET A 369 9.25 7.73 9.55
CA MET A 369 9.26 8.87 10.46
C MET A 369 10.04 10.06 9.86
N TRP A 370 11.21 9.82 9.26
CA TRP A 370 11.98 10.86 8.59
C TRP A 370 11.31 11.35 7.30
N LEU A 371 10.68 10.45 6.55
CA LEU A 371 9.93 10.83 5.36
C LEU A 371 8.76 11.78 5.65
N ALA A 372 8.05 11.60 6.74
CA ALA A 372 6.97 12.51 7.12
C ALA A 372 7.49 13.94 7.32
N ILE A 373 8.67 14.08 7.92
CA ILE A 373 9.35 15.38 8.08
C ILE A 373 9.72 15.97 6.72
N SER A 374 10.35 15.19 5.85
CA SER A 374 10.80 15.68 4.53
C SER A 374 9.63 16.08 3.63
N ARG A 375 8.54 15.32 3.64
CA ARG A 375 7.37 15.60 2.81
C ARG A 375 6.61 16.87 3.23
N SER A 376 6.55 17.13 4.53
CA SER A 376 5.69 18.18 5.07
C SER A 376 6.44 19.45 5.44
N TYR A 377 7.70 19.35 5.84
CA TYR A 377 8.51 20.46 6.34
C TYR A 377 9.69 20.81 5.44
N ARG A 378 10.49 19.82 5.05
CA ARG A 378 11.74 20.00 4.31
C ARG A 378 11.65 19.32 2.94
N HIS A 379 10.83 19.89 2.05
CA HIS A 379 10.62 19.37 0.70
C HIS A 379 11.90 19.24 -0.12
N ASP A 380 12.91 20.09 0.17
CA ASP A 380 14.25 20.06 -0.43
C ASP A 380 14.99 18.75 -0.13
N LEU A 381 14.73 18.14 1.03
CA LEU A 381 15.35 16.87 1.44
C LEU A 381 14.60 15.63 0.94
N ASN A 382 13.36 15.80 0.48
CA ASN A 382 12.49 14.67 0.12
C ASN A 382 13.07 13.80 -1.01
N GLY A 383 13.66 14.43 -2.05
CA GLY A 383 14.23 13.69 -3.19
C GLY A 383 15.33 12.72 -2.76
N VAL A 384 16.31 13.20 -1.99
CA VAL A 384 17.43 12.38 -1.51
C VAL A 384 16.94 11.29 -0.55
N ALA A 385 16.01 11.61 0.35
CA ALA A 385 15.42 10.62 1.26
C ALA A 385 14.74 9.47 0.51
N GLN A 386 14.03 9.76 -0.59
CA GLN A 386 13.39 8.75 -1.43
C GLN A 386 14.42 7.92 -2.21
N LEU A 387 15.52 8.53 -2.68
CA LEU A 387 16.62 7.81 -3.36
C LEU A 387 17.39 6.89 -2.41
N ILE A 388 17.62 7.30 -1.16
CA ILE A 388 18.23 6.45 -0.11
C ILE A 388 17.39 5.17 0.09
N TYR A 389 16.09 5.22 -0.12
CA TYR A 389 15.24 4.02 -0.10
C TYR A 389 15.29 3.26 -1.43
N ALA A 390 15.08 3.96 -2.54
CA ALA A 390 14.86 3.35 -3.84
C ALA A 390 16.11 2.62 -4.37
N ILE A 391 17.29 3.24 -4.26
CA ILE A 391 18.54 2.69 -4.80
C ILE A 391 18.93 1.36 -4.13
N PRO A 392 19.02 1.26 -2.79
CA PRO A 392 19.29 -0.02 -2.15
C PRO A 392 18.25 -1.08 -2.50
N THR A 393 16.97 -0.74 -2.51
CA THR A 393 15.92 -1.70 -2.88
C THR A 393 16.07 -2.20 -4.31
N ALA A 394 16.28 -1.30 -5.26
CA ALA A 394 16.34 -1.66 -6.68
C ALA A 394 17.61 -2.45 -7.06
N ILE A 395 18.73 -2.15 -6.40
CA ILE A 395 20.05 -2.71 -6.77
C ILE A 395 20.51 -3.77 -5.78
N MET A 396 20.55 -3.43 -4.47
CA MET A 396 21.12 -4.37 -3.48
C MET A 396 20.26 -5.59 -3.30
N THR A 397 18.92 -5.48 -3.32
CA THR A 397 18.04 -6.64 -3.14
C THR A 397 18.29 -7.73 -4.18
N PRO A 398 18.21 -7.47 -5.50
CA PRO A 398 18.49 -8.50 -6.50
C PRO A 398 19.95 -9.00 -6.47
N VAL A 399 20.91 -8.10 -6.23
CA VAL A 399 22.34 -8.50 -6.14
C VAL A 399 22.60 -9.42 -4.95
N LEU A 400 22.07 -9.09 -3.76
CA LEU A 400 22.22 -9.92 -2.58
C LEU A 400 21.45 -11.24 -2.70
N LEU A 401 20.26 -11.24 -3.30
CA LEU A 401 19.51 -12.47 -3.59
C LEU A 401 20.31 -13.39 -4.53
N TRP A 402 20.85 -12.84 -5.60
CA TRP A 402 21.71 -13.60 -6.52
C TRP A 402 22.94 -14.15 -5.81
N LEU A 403 23.64 -13.29 -5.05
CA LEU A 403 24.83 -13.70 -4.30
C LEU A 403 24.52 -14.82 -3.30
N PHE A 404 23.46 -14.67 -2.51
CA PHE A 404 23.13 -15.63 -1.45
C PHE A 404 22.63 -16.96 -2.00
N LEU A 405 21.73 -16.91 -3.00
CA LEU A 405 21.09 -18.11 -3.53
C LEU A 405 21.95 -18.83 -4.58
N HIS A 406 22.63 -18.10 -5.49
CA HIS A 406 23.33 -18.69 -6.62
C HIS A 406 24.85 -18.81 -6.44
N CYS A 407 25.49 -17.88 -5.71
CA CYS A 407 26.93 -17.95 -5.49
C CYS A 407 27.30 -18.67 -4.19
N LEU A 408 26.60 -18.36 -3.09
CA LEU A 408 26.89 -18.92 -1.78
C LEU A 408 26.01 -20.13 -1.44
N HIS A 409 25.01 -20.43 -2.25
CA HIS A 409 24.06 -21.54 -2.05
C HIS A 409 23.47 -21.59 -0.64
N LEU A 410 23.14 -20.41 -0.07
CA LEU A 410 22.55 -20.32 1.25
C LEU A 410 21.10 -20.83 1.27
N SER A 411 20.63 -21.17 2.45
CA SER A 411 19.28 -21.65 2.67
C SER A 411 18.22 -20.60 2.35
N PHE A 412 16.95 -21.03 2.27
CA PHE A 412 15.79 -20.20 1.99
C PHE A 412 15.66 -18.99 2.93
N GLU A 413 16.03 -19.13 4.20
CA GLU A 413 15.98 -18.07 5.21
C GLU A 413 16.82 -16.83 4.82
N SER A 414 17.85 -17.04 3.99
CA SER A 414 18.70 -15.95 3.50
C SER A 414 17.93 -14.89 2.70
N ILE A 415 16.80 -15.24 2.08
CA ILE A 415 15.92 -14.31 1.37
C ILE A 415 15.42 -13.20 2.31
N PHE A 416 15.08 -13.55 3.55
CA PHE A 416 14.59 -12.62 4.55
C PHE A 416 15.72 -11.80 5.18
N ALA A 417 16.92 -12.38 5.29
CA ALA A 417 18.12 -11.67 5.69
C ALA A 417 18.43 -10.51 4.72
N VAL A 418 18.22 -10.70 3.41
CA VAL A 418 18.37 -9.63 2.41
C VAL A 418 17.46 -8.43 2.70
N GLY A 419 16.18 -8.66 3.00
CA GLY A 419 15.24 -7.60 3.37
C GLY A 419 15.72 -6.80 4.58
N SER A 420 16.20 -7.50 5.62
CA SER A 420 16.76 -6.88 6.83
C SER A 420 18.03 -6.07 6.56
N ILE A 421 18.96 -6.58 5.76
CA ILE A 421 20.21 -5.87 5.40
C ILE A 421 19.88 -4.59 4.62
N VAL A 422 19.03 -4.69 3.61
CA VAL A 422 18.61 -3.53 2.81
C VAL A 422 17.88 -2.51 3.68
N GLY A 423 16.98 -2.95 4.55
CA GLY A 423 16.28 -2.10 5.51
C GLY A 423 17.23 -1.35 6.46
N MET A 424 18.26 -2.02 6.97
CA MET A 424 19.29 -1.37 7.81
C MET A 424 20.08 -0.32 7.03
N VAL A 425 20.48 -0.59 5.80
CA VAL A 425 21.19 0.40 4.94
C VAL A 425 20.31 1.61 4.69
N GLN A 426 19.03 1.41 4.38
CA GLN A 426 18.06 2.48 4.19
C GLN A 426 17.87 3.33 5.45
N TRP A 427 17.70 2.67 6.59
CA TRP A 427 17.57 3.37 7.87
C TRP A 427 18.81 4.17 8.21
N LEU A 428 19.99 3.57 8.20
CA LEU A 428 21.26 4.24 8.54
C LEU A 428 21.53 5.42 7.59
N GLY A 429 21.37 5.22 6.29
CA GLY A 429 21.54 6.28 5.29
C GLY A 429 20.58 7.45 5.53
N THR A 430 19.32 7.17 5.82
CA THR A 430 18.32 8.20 6.11
C THR A 430 18.63 8.91 7.44
N GLU A 431 18.96 8.18 8.49
CA GLU A 431 19.29 8.74 9.81
C GLU A 431 20.51 9.67 9.73
N ILE A 432 21.59 9.25 9.06
CA ILE A 432 22.80 10.07 8.86
C ILE A 432 22.45 11.31 8.06
N TYR A 433 21.75 11.15 6.93
CA TYR A 433 21.39 12.26 6.05
C TYR A 433 20.58 13.34 6.79
N PHE A 434 19.54 12.95 7.51
CA PHE A 434 18.71 13.91 8.23
C PHE A 434 19.41 14.53 9.44
N ARG A 435 20.23 13.79 10.16
CA ARG A 435 21.02 14.35 11.28
C ARG A 435 22.04 15.40 10.80
N VAL A 436 22.61 15.22 9.62
CA VAL A 436 23.55 16.20 9.04
C VAL A 436 22.82 17.44 8.52
N LYS A 437 21.62 17.27 7.92
CA LYS A 437 20.89 18.37 7.27
C LYS A 437 19.94 19.14 8.19
N LEU A 438 19.60 18.60 9.34
CA LEU A 438 18.73 19.25 10.33
C LEU A 438 19.51 19.83 11.53
N ARG A 439 20.83 19.63 11.60
CA ARG A 439 21.73 20.40 12.46
C ARG A 439 22.03 21.75 11.81
#